data_f8e27f9ad594d654a85b8942c30ef1bf
#
_entry.id   f8e27f9ad594d654a85b8942c30ef1bf
#
_cell.length_a   1.000
_cell.length_b   1.000
_cell.length_c   1.000
_cell.angle_alpha   90.00
_cell.angle_beta   90.00
_cell.angle_gamma   90.00
#
_symmetry.space_group_name_H-M   'P 1'
#
loop_
_entity.id
_entity.type
_entity.pdbx_description
1 polymer ?
#
loop_
_entity_poly.entity_id
_entity_poly.type
_entity_poly.pdbx_seq_one_letter_code
_entity_poly.pdbx_strand_id
1 'polypeptide(L)'
;MLLPRSVREAEVAGKHVLVRADLNVPLEKGRVADDTRIRKAVPTLEYLLEHDAAEVAVCSHLDRPKGPDPSLSMTPVARRLRELLPDERIDVLENTRFDPGETKNDPEFAQKLAEGHDLFVQDAFGSVHRAHASTVGVAQILPAYAGLLLERELEELGKLLGEVERPFVLISGGAKVDDKLGVLRKLGGRADTVLVGGKMAEQLREENPLGFPVELPRDVVAAAAFEPDAETTVVPFDELPEGWLGLDIGPATQKAFDGEIAKAKTIFWNGPMGVFEWPRFADGTKAVAEAVADADAFSVVGGADSIRALNELGLTDRVSWASTGGGAALELLEGKELPGVSVIDPA
;
A
#
# COMPACT_ATOMS: atom_id res chain seq x y z
N MET A 1 -8.23 12.15 13.30
CA MET A 1 -8.75 10.77 13.27
C MET A 1 -8.51 10.19 14.65
N LEU A 2 -9.51 9.58 15.28
CA LEU A 2 -9.30 8.80 16.50
C LEU A 2 -8.63 7.47 16.08
N LEU A 3 -7.55 7.11 16.77
CA LEU A 3 -6.91 5.82 16.56
C LEU A 3 -7.71 4.72 17.27
N PRO A 4 -7.78 3.51 16.71
CA PRO A 4 -8.39 2.36 17.37
C PRO A 4 -7.53 1.90 18.54
N ARG A 5 -8.11 1.19 19.52
CA ARG A 5 -7.36 0.59 20.62
C ARG A 5 -6.23 -0.30 20.11
N SER A 6 -5.03 -0.08 20.63
CA SER A 6 -3.83 -0.84 20.29
C SER A 6 -3.83 -2.22 20.94
N VAL A 7 -3.23 -3.20 20.27
CA VAL A 7 -2.92 -4.51 20.88
C VAL A 7 -2.08 -4.38 22.16
N ARG A 8 -1.38 -3.26 22.35
CA ARG A 8 -0.63 -2.96 23.57
C ARG A 8 -1.53 -2.74 24.80
N GLU A 9 -2.81 -2.49 24.59
CA GLU A 9 -3.80 -2.33 25.66
C GLU A 9 -4.55 -3.65 25.96
N ALA A 10 -4.29 -4.70 25.19
CA ALA A 10 -4.93 -5.99 25.37
C ALA A 10 -4.27 -6.84 26.46
N GLU A 11 -5.09 -7.52 27.26
CA GLU A 11 -4.61 -8.59 28.14
C GLU A 11 -4.43 -9.88 27.34
N VAL A 12 -3.20 -10.10 26.85
CA VAL A 12 -2.86 -11.17 25.89
C VAL A 12 -2.46 -12.46 26.61
N ALA A 13 -1.88 -12.38 27.81
CA ALA A 13 -1.31 -13.53 28.52
C ALA A 13 -2.32 -14.67 28.72
N GLY A 14 -1.96 -15.87 28.25
CA GLY A 14 -2.78 -17.08 28.31
C GLY A 14 -4.00 -17.09 27.36
N LYS A 15 -4.10 -16.13 26.43
CA LYS A 15 -5.22 -16.02 25.48
C LYS A 15 -4.97 -16.72 24.17
N HIS A 16 -6.03 -17.21 23.56
CA HIS A 16 -6.08 -17.65 22.18
C HIS A 16 -6.44 -16.46 21.30
N VAL A 17 -5.49 -16.02 20.47
CA VAL A 17 -5.61 -14.78 19.70
C VAL A 17 -5.84 -15.10 18.23
N LEU A 18 -6.89 -14.53 17.64
CA LEU A 18 -7.06 -14.52 16.18
C LEU A 18 -6.45 -13.24 15.60
N VAL A 19 -5.48 -13.36 14.72
CA VAL A 19 -4.84 -12.23 14.02
C VAL A 19 -5.27 -12.21 12.55
N ARG A 20 -5.84 -11.10 12.10
CA ARG A 20 -6.03 -10.86 10.67
C ARG A 20 -4.82 -10.15 10.12
N ALA A 21 -3.93 -10.86 9.45
CA ALA A 21 -2.75 -10.32 8.79
C ALA A 21 -2.94 -10.17 7.28
N ASP A 22 -2.22 -9.25 6.62
CA ASP A 22 -2.17 -9.15 5.16
C ASP A 22 -1.02 -9.98 4.61
N LEU A 23 -1.29 -11.25 4.35
CA LEU A 23 -0.34 -12.22 3.80
C LEU A 23 -0.61 -12.50 2.31
N ASN A 24 -1.28 -11.59 1.62
CA ASN A 24 -1.56 -11.71 0.20
C ASN A 24 -0.31 -11.39 -0.63
N VAL A 25 0.56 -12.37 -0.78
CA VAL A 25 1.85 -12.31 -1.44
C VAL A 25 1.84 -13.03 -2.79
N PRO A 26 2.68 -12.62 -3.76
CA PRO A 26 2.79 -13.34 -5.03
C PRO A 26 3.42 -14.73 -4.82
N LEU A 27 2.86 -15.73 -5.50
CA LEU A 27 3.40 -17.08 -5.56
C LEU A 27 3.97 -17.37 -6.94
N GLU A 28 5.20 -17.92 -6.97
CA GLU A 28 5.82 -18.45 -8.17
C GLU A 28 6.21 -19.92 -7.94
N LYS A 29 5.71 -20.80 -8.81
CA LYS A 29 5.98 -22.24 -8.73
C LYS A 29 5.71 -22.84 -7.33
N GLY A 30 4.64 -22.37 -6.67
CA GLY A 30 4.23 -22.82 -5.34
C GLY A 30 5.14 -22.35 -4.19
N ARG A 31 5.89 -21.26 -4.39
CA ARG A 31 6.71 -20.60 -3.38
C ARG A 31 6.40 -19.10 -3.32
N VAL A 32 6.58 -18.51 -2.17
CA VAL A 32 6.49 -17.05 -2.00
C VAL A 32 7.62 -16.39 -2.81
N ALA A 33 7.24 -15.51 -3.74
CA ALA A 33 8.19 -14.77 -4.58
C ALA A 33 8.64 -13.46 -3.92
N ASP A 34 7.75 -12.83 -3.14
CA ASP A 34 8.04 -11.64 -2.34
C ASP A 34 7.41 -11.81 -0.95
N ASP A 35 8.22 -11.78 0.09
CA ASP A 35 7.80 -11.97 1.47
C ASP A 35 7.62 -10.69 2.28
N THR A 36 7.68 -9.52 1.63
CA THR A 36 7.61 -8.20 2.28
C THR A 36 6.41 -8.06 3.22
N ARG A 37 5.22 -8.49 2.81
CA ARG A 37 4.01 -8.43 3.65
C ARG A 37 4.08 -9.39 4.83
N ILE A 38 4.66 -10.57 4.65
CA ILE A 38 4.86 -11.54 5.73
C ILE A 38 5.79 -10.94 6.79
N ARG A 39 6.92 -10.36 6.38
CA ARG A 39 7.87 -9.70 7.29
C ARG A 39 7.24 -8.54 8.05
N LYS A 40 6.36 -7.77 7.43
CA LYS A 40 5.65 -6.66 8.09
C LYS A 40 4.62 -7.13 9.13
N ALA A 41 4.09 -8.33 9.03
CA ALA A 41 3.20 -8.91 10.04
C ALA A 41 3.97 -9.51 11.25
N VAL A 42 5.25 -9.87 11.08
CA VAL A 42 6.06 -10.51 12.12
C VAL A 42 6.08 -9.71 13.44
N PRO A 43 6.29 -8.38 13.46
CA PRO A 43 6.35 -7.63 14.72
C PRO A 43 5.10 -7.75 15.59
N THR A 44 3.91 -7.79 15.00
CA THR A 44 2.66 -8.01 15.74
C THR A 44 2.59 -9.40 16.32
N LEU A 45 3.02 -10.42 15.57
CA LEU A 45 3.05 -11.80 16.04
C LEU A 45 4.09 -12.00 17.14
N GLU A 46 5.29 -11.44 16.99
CA GLU A 46 6.33 -11.44 18.04
C GLU A 46 5.84 -10.80 19.33
N TYR A 47 5.19 -9.62 19.21
CA TYR A 47 4.61 -8.94 20.37
C TYR A 47 3.64 -9.84 21.14
N LEU A 48 2.74 -10.56 20.44
CA LEU A 48 1.77 -11.47 21.08
C LEU A 48 2.48 -12.64 21.79
N LEU A 49 3.53 -13.20 21.19
CA LEU A 49 4.30 -14.29 21.75
C LEU A 49 5.11 -13.85 22.98
N GLU A 50 5.72 -12.66 22.92
CA GLU A 50 6.49 -12.05 24.02
C GLU A 50 5.59 -11.68 25.21
N HIS A 51 4.29 -11.47 24.97
CA HIS A 51 3.29 -11.21 26.00
C HIS A 51 2.48 -12.45 26.38
N ASP A 52 3.09 -13.63 26.21
CA ASP A 52 2.57 -14.92 26.67
C ASP A 52 1.19 -15.32 26.12
N ALA A 53 0.87 -14.98 24.86
CA ALA A 53 -0.28 -15.58 24.18
C ALA A 53 -0.17 -17.12 24.20
N ALA A 54 -1.28 -17.79 24.52
CA ALA A 54 -1.31 -19.26 24.55
C ALA A 54 -1.24 -19.85 23.14
N GLU A 55 -1.94 -19.21 22.21
CA GLU A 55 -2.01 -19.58 20.79
C GLU A 55 -2.28 -18.34 19.95
N VAL A 56 -1.71 -18.31 18.73
CA VAL A 56 -1.92 -17.22 17.75
C VAL A 56 -2.34 -17.85 16.42
N ALA A 57 -3.62 -17.81 16.13
CA ALA A 57 -4.16 -18.21 14.83
C ALA A 57 -4.11 -17.02 13.87
N VAL A 58 -3.46 -17.19 12.72
CA VAL A 58 -3.33 -16.13 11.71
C VAL A 58 -4.25 -16.43 10.53
N CYS A 59 -5.23 -15.58 10.28
CA CYS A 59 -6.08 -15.66 9.10
C CYS A 59 -5.69 -14.61 8.06
N SER A 60 -5.75 -14.99 6.80
CA SER A 60 -5.51 -14.10 5.66
C SER A 60 -6.21 -14.61 4.41
N HIS A 61 -6.22 -13.76 3.37
CA HIS A 61 -6.61 -14.18 2.03
C HIS A 61 -5.39 -14.24 1.12
N LEU A 62 -5.50 -15.02 0.06
CA LEU A 62 -4.53 -15.10 -1.02
C LEU A 62 -5.28 -15.00 -2.34
N ASP A 63 -4.99 -13.94 -3.12
CA ASP A 63 -5.62 -13.65 -4.41
C ASP A 63 -7.17 -13.60 -4.37
N ARG A 64 -7.85 -13.98 -5.46
CA ARG A 64 -9.31 -13.89 -5.65
C ARG A 64 -9.89 -15.23 -6.12
N PRO A 65 -9.78 -16.30 -5.33
CA PRO A 65 -10.38 -17.59 -5.69
C PRO A 65 -11.90 -17.49 -5.75
N LYS A 66 -12.50 -18.35 -6.57
CA LYS A 66 -13.96 -18.52 -6.64
C LYS A 66 -14.46 -19.64 -5.73
N GLY A 67 -13.59 -20.27 -4.97
CA GLY A 67 -13.80 -21.39 -4.07
C GLY A 67 -12.46 -22.03 -3.74
N PRO A 68 -12.43 -23.21 -3.10
CA PRO A 68 -11.18 -23.92 -2.79
C PRO A 68 -10.34 -24.19 -4.05
N ASP A 69 -9.10 -23.70 -4.02
CA ASP A 69 -8.11 -23.84 -5.09
C ASP A 69 -6.74 -24.19 -4.48
N PRO A 70 -6.23 -25.40 -4.70
CA PRO A 70 -4.94 -25.83 -4.13
C PRO A 70 -3.76 -24.92 -4.51
N SER A 71 -3.82 -24.22 -5.64
CA SER A 71 -2.77 -23.28 -6.07
C SER A 71 -2.74 -22.00 -5.25
N LEU A 72 -3.84 -21.69 -4.54
CA LEU A 72 -4.03 -20.52 -3.69
C LEU A 72 -4.16 -20.90 -2.19
N SER A 73 -3.70 -22.12 -1.81
CA SER A 73 -3.61 -22.53 -0.41
C SER A 73 -2.59 -21.67 0.35
N MET A 74 -2.85 -21.43 1.63
CA MET A 74 -1.95 -20.71 2.53
C MET A 74 -0.70 -21.50 2.90
N THR A 75 -0.57 -22.77 2.50
CA THR A 75 0.58 -23.64 2.85
C THR A 75 1.95 -23.04 2.53
N PRO A 76 2.21 -22.42 1.35
CA PRO A 76 3.50 -21.78 1.07
C PRO A 76 3.77 -20.58 1.98
N VAL A 77 2.73 -19.82 2.30
CA VAL A 77 2.79 -18.63 3.17
C VAL A 77 3.09 -19.07 4.61
N ALA A 78 2.37 -20.08 5.12
CA ALA A 78 2.59 -20.66 6.45
C ALA A 78 4.03 -21.17 6.61
N ARG A 79 4.56 -21.85 5.58
CA ARG A 79 5.96 -22.30 5.57
C ARG A 79 6.92 -21.12 5.69
N ARG A 80 6.70 -20.07 4.89
CA ARG A 80 7.56 -18.88 4.90
C ARG A 80 7.49 -18.13 6.22
N LEU A 81 6.30 -17.98 6.78
CA LEU A 81 6.14 -17.36 8.11
C LEU A 81 6.88 -18.16 9.19
N ARG A 82 6.78 -19.50 9.19
CA ARG A 82 7.48 -20.38 10.15
C ARG A 82 9.00 -20.31 10.01
N GLU A 83 9.53 -20.05 8.81
CA GLU A 83 10.97 -19.80 8.61
C GLU A 83 11.42 -18.48 9.25
N LEU A 84 10.57 -17.45 9.24
CA LEU A 84 10.85 -16.13 9.81
C LEU A 84 10.61 -16.10 11.33
N LEU A 85 9.59 -16.81 11.80
CA LEU A 85 9.17 -16.84 13.21
C LEU A 85 8.86 -18.29 13.60
N PRO A 86 9.88 -19.06 14.02
CA PRO A 86 9.74 -20.49 14.35
C PRO A 86 9.18 -20.68 15.76
N ASP A 87 7.88 -20.47 15.95
CA ASP A 87 7.17 -20.70 17.22
C ASP A 87 5.95 -21.60 16.97
N GLU A 88 5.82 -22.68 17.75
CA GLU A 88 4.75 -23.67 17.59
C GLU A 88 3.37 -23.16 18.00
N ARG A 89 3.30 -22.04 18.72
CA ARG A 89 2.05 -21.38 19.09
C ARG A 89 1.38 -20.67 17.91
N ILE A 90 2.08 -20.50 16.77
CA ILE A 90 1.54 -19.84 15.58
C ILE A 90 0.97 -20.89 14.63
N ASP A 91 -0.31 -20.75 14.30
CA ASP A 91 -0.97 -21.49 13.22
C ASP A 91 -1.50 -20.54 12.15
N VAL A 92 -1.35 -20.89 10.87
CA VAL A 92 -1.87 -20.12 9.74
C VAL A 92 -3.06 -20.88 9.17
N LEU A 93 -4.23 -20.25 9.32
CA LEU A 93 -5.49 -20.78 8.79
C LEU A 93 -5.49 -20.79 7.26
N GLU A 94 -6.35 -21.61 6.66
CA GLU A 94 -6.49 -21.66 5.22
C GLU A 94 -7.11 -20.38 4.68
N ASN A 95 -6.91 -20.12 3.38
CA ASN A 95 -7.35 -18.93 2.66
C ASN A 95 -8.83 -18.59 2.95
N THR A 96 -9.08 -17.46 3.63
CA THR A 96 -10.43 -17.06 4.04
C THR A 96 -11.39 -16.94 2.86
N ARG A 97 -10.88 -16.63 1.66
CA ARG A 97 -11.66 -16.51 0.43
C ARG A 97 -12.08 -17.84 -0.21
N PHE A 98 -11.68 -18.96 0.37
CA PHE A 98 -12.26 -20.26 -0.03
C PHE A 98 -13.70 -20.39 0.45
N ASP A 99 -14.07 -19.66 1.52
CA ASP A 99 -15.46 -19.56 1.94
C ASP A 99 -16.15 -18.35 1.27
N PRO A 100 -17.28 -18.55 0.57
CA PRO A 100 -18.00 -17.46 -0.09
C PRO A 100 -18.59 -16.44 0.88
N GLY A 101 -18.69 -16.77 2.17
CA GLY A 101 -19.12 -15.88 3.24
C GLY A 101 -18.09 -14.78 3.56
N GLU A 102 -16.82 -15.00 3.28
CA GLU A 102 -15.76 -14.03 3.57
C GLU A 102 -16.06 -12.63 2.98
N THR A 103 -16.24 -12.56 1.67
CA THR A 103 -16.41 -11.27 0.98
C THR A 103 -17.81 -10.66 1.16
N LYS A 104 -18.75 -11.42 1.70
CA LYS A 104 -20.11 -10.98 1.99
C LYS A 104 -20.30 -10.51 3.43
N ASN A 105 -19.23 -10.58 4.24
CA ASN A 105 -19.30 -10.35 5.68
C ASN A 105 -20.37 -11.24 6.35
N ASP A 106 -20.38 -12.52 5.96
CA ASP A 106 -21.39 -13.48 6.43
C ASP A 106 -21.23 -13.77 7.93
N PRO A 107 -22.30 -13.61 8.74
CA PRO A 107 -22.22 -13.80 10.19
C PRO A 107 -21.86 -15.23 10.62
N GLU A 108 -22.28 -16.25 9.87
CA GLU A 108 -21.98 -17.66 10.22
C GLU A 108 -20.51 -17.93 9.99
N PHE A 109 -19.93 -17.42 8.90
CA PHE A 109 -18.49 -17.55 8.65
C PHE A 109 -17.65 -16.72 9.65
N ALA A 110 -18.10 -15.51 10.01
CA ALA A 110 -17.46 -14.70 11.05
C ALA A 110 -17.47 -15.43 12.40
N GLN A 111 -18.61 -16.06 12.78
CA GLN A 111 -18.71 -16.85 14.00
C GLN A 111 -17.77 -18.06 13.97
N LYS A 112 -17.65 -18.74 12.83
CA LYS A 112 -16.71 -19.87 12.65
C LYS A 112 -15.25 -19.45 12.81
N LEU A 113 -14.88 -18.27 12.30
CA LEU A 113 -13.55 -17.71 12.49
C LEU A 113 -13.27 -17.29 13.94
N ALA A 114 -14.29 -16.81 14.64
CA ALA A 114 -14.17 -16.38 16.04
C ALA A 114 -14.14 -17.54 17.05
N GLU A 115 -14.61 -18.72 16.63
CA GLU A 115 -14.75 -19.88 17.53
C GLU A 115 -13.41 -20.33 18.11
N GLY A 116 -13.36 -20.45 19.44
CA GLY A 116 -12.15 -20.88 20.16
C GLY A 116 -11.13 -19.77 20.44
N HIS A 117 -11.40 -18.52 20.02
CA HIS A 117 -10.51 -17.40 20.28
C HIS A 117 -11.11 -16.44 21.33
N ASP A 118 -10.22 -15.81 22.12
CA ASP A 118 -10.57 -14.90 23.19
C ASP A 118 -10.60 -13.43 22.75
N LEU A 119 -9.75 -13.08 21.76
CA LEU A 119 -9.63 -11.72 21.24
C LEU A 119 -9.18 -11.74 19.77
N PHE A 120 -9.42 -10.61 19.11
CA PHE A 120 -9.09 -10.40 17.70
C PHE A 120 -8.10 -9.25 17.53
N VAL A 121 -7.08 -9.44 16.71
CA VAL A 121 -6.12 -8.40 16.32
C VAL A 121 -6.21 -8.16 14.82
N GLN A 122 -6.63 -6.95 14.45
CA GLN A 122 -6.64 -6.49 13.07
C GLN A 122 -5.28 -5.90 12.71
N ASP A 123 -4.53 -6.56 11.84
CA ASP A 123 -3.20 -6.11 11.40
C ASP A 123 -3.08 -5.99 9.88
N ALA A 124 -4.18 -6.24 9.18
CA ALA A 124 -4.22 -6.27 7.72
C ALA A 124 -4.65 -4.93 7.13
N PHE A 125 -3.86 -3.88 7.28
CA PHE A 125 -4.20 -2.55 6.79
C PHE A 125 -4.66 -2.54 5.32
N GLY A 126 -4.00 -3.30 4.43
CA GLY A 126 -4.40 -3.40 3.02
C GLY A 126 -5.82 -3.94 2.76
N SER A 127 -6.50 -4.48 3.80
CA SER A 127 -7.83 -5.08 3.69
C SER A 127 -8.93 -4.33 4.45
N VAL A 128 -8.58 -3.40 5.35
CA VAL A 128 -9.55 -2.72 6.25
C VAL A 128 -10.55 -1.81 5.55
N HIS A 129 -10.33 -1.47 4.28
CA HIS A 129 -11.27 -0.71 3.46
C HIS A 129 -12.48 -1.55 2.99
N ARG A 130 -12.49 -2.85 3.28
CA ARG A 130 -13.56 -3.78 2.88
C ARG A 130 -14.24 -4.37 4.11
N ALA A 131 -15.57 -4.35 4.12
CA ALA A 131 -16.36 -5.04 5.12
C ALA A 131 -16.45 -6.54 4.76
N HIS A 132 -15.49 -7.32 5.23
CA HIS A 132 -15.43 -8.78 5.09
C HIS A 132 -15.61 -9.46 6.45
N ALA A 133 -15.95 -10.76 6.46
CA ALA A 133 -16.12 -11.52 7.70
C ALA A 133 -14.86 -11.48 8.58
N SER A 134 -13.67 -11.66 7.98
CA SER A 134 -12.38 -11.65 8.67
C SER A 134 -11.87 -10.24 9.05
N THR A 135 -12.52 -9.15 8.60
CA THR A 135 -12.09 -7.77 8.91
C THR A 135 -13.10 -7.04 9.81
N VAL A 136 -14.39 -7.23 9.58
CA VAL A 136 -15.49 -6.57 10.32
C VAL A 136 -16.27 -7.56 11.15
N GLY A 137 -16.73 -8.68 10.56
CA GLY A 137 -17.60 -9.62 11.23
C GLY A 137 -17.00 -10.18 12.52
N VAL A 138 -15.73 -10.62 12.49
CA VAL A 138 -15.02 -11.12 13.69
C VAL A 138 -14.86 -10.03 14.74
N ALA A 139 -14.54 -8.80 14.34
CA ALA A 139 -14.36 -7.68 15.26
C ALA A 139 -15.67 -7.26 15.97
N GLN A 140 -16.83 -7.66 15.45
CA GLN A 140 -18.13 -7.47 16.11
C GLN A 140 -18.46 -8.57 17.13
N ILE A 141 -17.71 -9.67 17.12
CA ILE A 141 -17.93 -10.84 17.97
C ILE A 141 -16.92 -10.87 19.13
N LEU A 142 -15.65 -10.62 18.83
CA LEU A 142 -14.55 -10.67 19.80
C LEU A 142 -14.08 -9.26 20.20
N PRO A 143 -13.56 -9.07 21.42
CA PRO A 143 -12.81 -7.87 21.74
C PRO A 143 -11.72 -7.63 20.68
N ALA A 144 -11.75 -6.47 20.00
CA ALA A 144 -10.92 -6.20 18.85
C ALA A 144 -9.89 -5.10 19.14
N TYR A 145 -8.69 -5.28 18.59
CA TYR A 145 -7.55 -4.37 18.76
C TYR A 145 -6.81 -4.18 17.43
N ALA A 146 -6.19 -3.02 17.27
CA ALA A 146 -5.26 -2.79 16.17
C ALA A 146 -3.91 -3.47 16.44
N GLY A 147 -3.40 -4.22 15.48
CA GLY A 147 -2.03 -4.71 15.50
C GLY A 147 -1.03 -3.59 15.22
N LEU A 148 0.26 -3.85 15.46
CA LEU A 148 1.32 -2.84 15.38
C LEU A 148 1.50 -2.27 13.96
N LEU A 149 1.29 -3.09 12.91
CA LEU A 149 1.35 -2.62 11.54
C LEU A 149 0.18 -1.71 11.22
N LEU A 150 -1.05 -2.11 11.59
CA LEU A 150 -2.24 -1.27 11.39
C LEU A 150 -2.09 0.07 12.11
N GLU A 151 -1.67 0.06 13.36
CA GLU A 151 -1.42 1.26 14.17
C GLU A 151 -0.42 2.18 13.46
N ARG A 152 0.72 1.64 13.02
CA ARG A 152 1.76 2.40 12.35
C ARG A 152 1.31 2.98 11.02
N GLU A 153 0.57 2.23 10.21
CA GLU A 153 0.02 2.73 8.94
C GLU A 153 -0.94 3.92 9.18
N LEU A 154 -1.82 3.80 10.17
CA LEU A 154 -2.75 4.88 10.52
C LEU A 154 -2.03 6.12 11.05
N GLU A 155 -0.98 5.95 11.87
CA GLU A 155 -0.16 7.05 12.38
C GLU A 155 0.58 7.78 11.26
N GLU A 156 1.32 7.05 10.41
CA GLU A 156 2.16 7.66 9.38
C GLU A 156 1.36 8.30 8.26
N LEU A 157 0.29 7.64 7.80
CA LEU A 157 -0.62 8.24 6.82
C LEU A 157 -1.43 9.38 7.43
N GLY A 158 -1.80 9.25 8.71
CA GLY A 158 -2.54 10.29 9.45
C GLY A 158 -1.80 11.63 9.53
N LYS A 159 -0.46 11.60 9.58
CA LYS A 159 0.37 12.81 9.57
C LYS A 159 0.13 13.66 8.31
N LEU A 160 -0.09 13.02 7.15
CA LEU A 160 -0.41 13.72 5.89
C LEU A 160 -1.78 14.41 5.91
N LEU A 161 -2.70 13.94 6.74
CA LEU A 161 -4.04 14.54 6.90
C LEU A 161 -4.08 15.66 7.93
N GLY A 162 -3.09 15.73 8.83
CA GLY A 162 -2.88 16.78 9.83
C GLY A 162 -2.16 18.01 9.29
N GLU A 163 -1.55 18.78 10.18
CA GLU A 163 -0.60 19.82 9.80
C GLU A 163 0.71 19.21 9.34
N VAL A 164 1.23 19.63 8.19
CA VAL A 164 2.46 19.14 7.59
C VAL A 164 3.51 20.24 7.54
N GLU A 165 4.78 19.85 7.67
CA GLU A 165 5.90 20.76 7.42
C GLU A 165 5.96 21.13 5.93
N ARG A 166 6.24 22.39 5.63
CA ARG A 166 6.28 22.91 4.26
C ARG A 166 7.71 23.20 3.79
N PRO A 167 7.99 23.10 2.49
CA PRO A 167 7.07 22.79 1.39
C PRO A 167 6.56 21.33 1.41
N PHE A 168 5.26 21.15 1.09
CA PHE A 168 4.65 19.84 0.86
C PHE A 168 4.59 19.54 -0.63
N VAL A 169 5.27 18.50 -1.06
CA VAL A 169 5.31 18.02 -2.45
C VAL A 169 4.51 16.72 -2.58
N LEU A 170 3.49 16.75 -3.42
CA LEU A 170 2.73 15.59 -3.85
C LEU A 170 3.27 15.09 -5.19
N ILE A 171 3.63 13.82 -5.30
CA ILE A 171 4.11 13.20 -6.54
C ILE A 171 3.12 12.09 -6.93
N SER A 172 2.56 12.19 -8.13
CA SER A 172 1.59 11.22 -8.61
C SER A 172 1.89 10.80 -10.05
N GLY A 173 1.82 9.51 -10.31
CA GLY A 173 2.01 8.95 -11.63
C GLY A 173 1.09 7.75 -11.88
N GLY A 174 1.26 7.12 -13.04
CA GLY A 174 0.48 5.95 -13.43
C GLY A 174 -0.44 6.17 -14.63
N ALA A 175 -1.35 5.22 -14.87
CA ALA A 175 -2.12 5.15 -16.13
C ALA A 175 -3.39 5.97 -16.15
N LYS A 176 -4.04 6.23 -14.98
CA LYS A 176 -5.37 6.87 -14.92
C LYS A 176 -5.47 7.87 -13.78
N VAL A 177 -6.03 9.05 -14.08
CA VAL A 177 -6.35 10.08 -13.07
C VAL A 177 -7.48 9.61 -12.16
N ASP A 178 -8.51 8.99 -12.70
CA ASP A 178 -9.72 8.60 -11.96
C ASP A 178 -9.43 7.75 -10.73
N ASP A 179 -8.46 6.84 -10.82
CA ASP A 179 -8.08 5.93 -9.73
C ASP A 179 -7.44 6.68 -8.54
N LYS A 180 -7.00 7.93 -8.74
CA LYS A 180 -6.29 8.76 -7.75
C LYS A 180 -6.92 10.11 -7.50
N LEU A 181 -8.03 10.39 -8.21
CA LEU A 181 -8.69 11.70 -8.19
C LEU A 181 -9.05 12.16 -6.77
N GLY A 182 -9.52 11.25 -5.92
CA GLY A 182 -9.87 11.53 -4.53
C GLY A 182 -8.68 11.99 -3.71
N VAL A 183 -7.55 11.28 -3.79
CA VAL A 183 -6.30 11.63 -3.10
C VAL A 183 -5.73 12.93 -3.66
N LEU A 184 -5.70 13.07 -4.99
CA LEU A 184 -5.22 14.29 -5.65
C LEU A 184 -6.02 15.53 -5.19
N ARG A 185 -7.35 15.44 -5.13
CA ARG A 185 -8.18 16.54 -4.63
C ARG A 185 -7.93 16.83 -3.16
N LYS A 186 -7.84 15.80 -2.32
CA LYS A 186 -7.68 15.96 -0.87
C LYS A 186 -6.32 16.46 -0.45
N LEU A 187 -5.25 15.82 -0.93
CA LEU A 187 -3.88 16.18 -0.59
C LEU A 187 -3.28 17.23 -1.53
N GLY A 188 -3.55 17.15 -2.84
CA GLY A 188 -3.02 18.07 -3.83
C GLY A 188 -3.51 19.50 -3.62
N GLY A 189 -4.77 19.70 -3.20
CA GLY A 189 -5.28 21.01 -2.81
C GLY A 189 -4.60 21.61 -1.56
N ARG A 190 -3.80 20.82 -0.84
CA ARG A 190 -3.02 21.24 0.34
C ARG A 190 -1.52 21.31 0.07
N ALA A 191 -1.05 20.65 -0.99
CA ALA A 191 0.35 20.63 -1.38
C ALA A 191 0.79 22.01 -1.93
N ASP A 192 2.05 22.34 -1.72
CA ASP A 192 2.67 23.53 -2.33
C ASP A 192 3.00 23.26 -3.79
N THR A 193 3.34 21.99 -4.12
CA THR A 193 3.65 21.56 -5.48
C THR A 193 3.06 20.16 -5.71
N VAL A 194 2.44 19.96 -6.87
CA VAL A 194 1.93 18.66 -7.32
C VAL A 194 2.65 18.28 -8.61
N LEU A 195 3.52 17.26 -8.53
CA LEU A 195 4.29 16.74 -9.66
C LEU A 195 3.55 15.55 -10.27
N VAL A 196 3.31 15.58 -11.57
CA VAL A 196 2.53 14.54 -12.25
C VAL A 196 3.35 13.92 -13.37
N GLY A 197 3.42 12.57 -13.38
CA GLY A 197 4.04 11.79 -14.44
C GLY A 197 3.14 10.69 -14.99
N GLY A 198 3.69 9.87 -15.89
CA GLY A 198 2.94 8.79 -16.53
C GLY A 198 1.83 9.29 -17.45
N LYS A 199 0.96 8.37 -17.87
CA LYS A 199 -0.14 8.68 -18.80
C LYS A 199 -1.17 9.65 -18.20
N MET A 200 -1.29 9.71 -16.87
CA MET A 200 -2.19 10.67 -16.23
C MET A 200 -1.77 12.15 -16.48
N ALA A 201 -0.50 12.41 -16.76
CA ALA A 201 -0.06 13.76 -17.16
C ALA A 201 -0.69 14.21 -18.48
N GLU A 202 -0.84 13.31 -19.46
CA GLU A 202 -1.53 13.60 -20.72
C GLU A 202 -3.00 13.94 -20.49
N GLN A 203 -3.70 13.17 -19.63
CA GLN A 203 -5.09 13.42 -19.27
C GLN A 203 -5.27 14.78 -18.60
N LEU A 204 -4.39 15.14 -17.63
CA LEU A 204 -4.45 16.42 -16.93
C LEU A 204 -4.04 17.61 -17.79
N ARG A 205 -3.25 17.41 -18.85
CA ARG A 205 -2.97 18.42 -19.86
C ARG A 205 -4.21 18.73 -20.69
N GLU A 206 -4.97 17.70 -21.10
CA GLU A 206 -6.19 17.86 -21.86
C GLU A 206 -7.32 18.47 -21.03
N GLU A 207 -7.53 17.97 -19.83
CA GLU A 207 -8.53 18.45 -18.89
C GLU A 207 -8.03 18.27 -17.44
N ASN A 208 -7.95 19.38 -16.71
CA ASN A 208 -7.59 19.37 -15.28
C ASN A 208 -8.83 19.52 -14.38
N PRO A 209 -9.41 18.43 -13.86
CA PRO A 209 -10.60 18.46 -13.04
C PRO A 209 -10.31 18.78 -11.56
N LEU A 210 -9.05 19.07 -11.19
CA LEU A 210 -8.62 19.22 -9.80
C LEU A 210 -8.96 20.59 -9.22
N GLY A 211 -9.01 21.64 -10.04
CA GLY A 211 -9.28 23.01 -9.61
C GLY A 211 -8.06 23.76 -9.07
N PHE A 212 -6.87 23.19 -9.20
CA PHE A 212 -5.58 23.83 -8.88
C PHE A 212 -4.52 23.42 -9.93
N PRO A 213 -3.42 24.18 -10.08
CA PRO A 213 -2.36 23.85 -11.02
C PRO A 213 -1.57 22.62 -10.59
N VAL A 214 -1.04 21.89 -11.59
CA VAL A 214 -0.10 20.80 -11.41
C VAL A 214 1.11 21.01 -12.30
N GLU A 215 2.26 20.54 -11.86
CA GLU A 215 3.49 20.53 -12.65
C GLU A 215 3.49 19.31 -13.58
N LEU A 216 3.29 19.56 -14.87
CA LEU A 216 3.33 18.57 -15.92
C LEU A 216 4.78 18.33 -16.40
N PRO A 217 5.06 17.20 -17.06
CA PRO A 217 6.36 16.95 -17.67
C PRO A 217 6.75 18.07 -18.66
N ARG A 218 8.03 18.43 -18.70
CA ARG A 218 8.61 19.33 -19.71
C ARG A 218 8.92 18.58 -21.00
N ASP A 219 9.41 17.34 -20.83
CA ASP A 219 9.77 16.43 -21.90
C ASP A 219 9.40 15.00 -21.50
N VAL A 220 9.27 14.13 -22.48
CA VAL A 220 8.95 12.72 -22.32
C VAL A 220 9.83 11.85 -23.20
N VAL A 221 10.05 10.62 -22.77
CA VAL A 221 10.57 9.55 -23.61
C VAL A 221 9.39 9.01 -24.40
N ALA A 222 9.27 9.44 -25.65
CA ALA A 222 8.25 9.00 -26.57
C ALA A 222 8.66 7.69 -27.24
N ALA A 223 7.71 6.79 -27.45
CA ALA A 223 7.88 5.51 -28.12
C ALA A 223 6.90 5.34 -29.28
N ALA A 224 7.36 4.75 -30.38
CA ALA A 224 6.54 4.51 -31.58
C ALA A 224 5.47 3.42 -31.36
N ALA A 225 5.63 2.56 -30.33
CA ALA A 225 4.69 1.52 -29.96
C ALA A 225 4.76 1.21 -28.45
N PHE A 226 3.72 0.57 -27.91
CA PHE A 226 3.73 0.08 -26.51
C PHE A 226 4.45 -1.27 -26.45
N GLU A 227 5.78 -1.23 -26.56
CA GLU A 227 6.66 -2.42 -26.57
C GLU A 227 7.99 -2.08 -25.86
N PRO A 228 8.65 -3.06 -25.17
CA PRO A 228 9.87 -2.82 -24.38
C PRO A 228 11.06 -2.30 -25.19
N ASP A 229 11.13 -2.67 -26.47
CA ASP A 229 12.21 -2.35 -27.40
C ASP A 229 11.78 -1.41 -28.56
N ALA A 230 10.63 -0.75 -28.42
CA ALA A 230 10.14 0.23 -29.37
C ALA A 230 11.18 1.31 -29.69
N GLU A 231 11.11 1.87 -30.90
CA GLU A 231 11.87 3.07 -31.25
C GLU A 231 11.50 4.22 -30.30
N THR A 232 12.51 4.91 -29.76
CA THR A 232 12.30 5.99 -28.77
C THR A 232 12.97 7.28 -29.18
N THR A 233 12.36 8.40 -28.79
CA THR A 233 12.98 9.73 -28.87
C THR A 233 12.54 10.56 -27.67
N VAL A 234 13.37 11.53 -27.28
CA VAL A 234 12.99 12.50 -26.24
C VAL A 234 12.44 13.73 -26.94
N VAL A 235 11.24 14.11 -26.58
CA VAL A 235 10.55 15.29 -27.17
C VAL A 235 9.94 16.15 -26.08
N PRO A 236 9.73 17.47 -26.33
CA PRO A 236 8.89 18.29 -25.45
C PRO A 236 7.51 17.64 -25.26
N PHE A 237 6.94 17.75 -24.06
CA PHE A 237 5.70 17.06 -23.70
C PHE A 237 4.50 17.50 -24.56
N ASP A 238 4.50 18.77 -25.01
CA ASP A 238 3.48 19.33 -25.90
C ASP A 238 3.71 19.03 -27.40
N GLU A 239 4.86 18.46 -27.74
CA GLU A 239 5.25 18.12 -29.12
C GLU A 239 5.29 16.58 -29.36
N LEU A 240 4.53 15.80 -28.56
CA LEU A 240 4.46 14.35 -28.75
C LEU A 240 3.95 14.04 -30.18
N PRO A 241 4.73 13.28 -30.98
CA PRO A 241 4.34 12.98 -32.36
C PRO A 241 3.02 12.19 -32.44
N GLU A 242 2.23 12.44 -33.47
CA GLU A 242 0.99 11.70 -33.68
C GLU A 242 1.23 10.20 -33.76
N GLY A 243 0.45 9.44 -32.98
CA GLY A 243 0.57 7.98 -32.87
C GLY A 243 1.68 7.48 -31.97
N TRP A 244 2.52 8.36 -31.43
CA TRP A 244 3.52 7.99 -30.42
C TRP A 244 2.96 8.08 -29.00
N LEU A 245 3.60 7.38 -28.08
CA LEU A 245 3.19 7.28 -26.68
C LEU A 245 4.28 7.82 -25.77
N GLY A 246 3.94 8.68 -24.82
CA GLY A 246 4.84 9.08 -23.73
C GLY A 246 4.94 7.96 -22.69
N LEU A 247 6.05 7.20 -22.68
CA LEU A 247 6.20 6.03 -21.81
C LEU A 247 7.06 6.28 -20.59
N ASP A 248 7.76 7.41 -20.51
CA ASP A 248 8.45 7.87 -19.30
C ASP A 248 8.63 9.39 -19.34
N ILE A 249 8.94 10.01 -18.21
CA ILE A 249 9.35 11.41 -18.15
C ILE A 249 10.78 11.57 -18.68
N GLY A 250 11.03 12.64 -19.42
CA GLY A 250 12.34 12.93 -19.99
C GLY A 250 13.33 13.56 -19.01
N PRO A 251 14.60 13.72 -19.41
CA PRO A 251 15.68 14.23 -18.55
C PRO A 251 15.47 15.65 -18.01
N ALA A 252 14.83 16.53 -18.80
CA ALA A 252 14.54 17.89 -18.34
C ALA A 252 13.44 17.92 -17.26
N THR A 253 12.48 16.98 -17.36
CA THR A 253 11.44 16.74 -16.33
C THR A 253 12.06 16.16 -15.07
N GLN A 254 12.88 15.12 -15.19
CA GLN A 254 13.59 14.51 -14.04
C GLN A 254 14.36 15.57 -13.24
N LYS A 255 15.14 16.43 -13.93
CA LYS A 255 15.87 17.51 -13.28
C LYS A 255 14.96 18.56 -12.62
N ALA A 256 13.82 18.88 -13.23
CA ALA A 256 12.86 19.82 -12.66
C ALA A 256 12.20 19.25 -11.41
N PHE A 257 11.77 17.98 -11.44
CA PHE A 257 11.16 17.31 -10.32
C PHE A 257 12.14 17.12 -9.15
N ASP A 258 13.38 16.73 -9.43
CA ASP A 258 14.45 16.66 -8.42
C ASP A 258 14.61 18.00 -7.69
N GLY A 259 14.63 19.13 -8.43
CA GLY A 259 14.76 20.45 -7.86
C GLY A 259 13.58 20.87 -6.95
N GLU A 260 12.37 20.35 -7.16
CA GLU A 260 11.22 20.59 -6.28
C GLU A 260 11.22 19.61 -5.09
N ILE A 261 11.56 18.35 -5.33
CA ILE A 261 11.64 17.31 -4.29
C ILE A 261 12.72 17.68 -3.25
N ALA A 262 13.88 18.17 -3.70
CA ALA A 262 14.99 18.55 -2.81
C ALA A 262 14.66 19.68 -1.83
N LYS A 263 13.64 20.51 -2.10
CA LYS A 263 13.19 21.60 -1.22
C LYS A 263 12.13 21.14 -0.22
N ALA A 264 11.52 19.98 -0.44
CA ALA A 264 10.39 19.51 0.33
C ALA A 264 10.74 19.25 1.80
N LYS A 265 9.77 19.45 2.68
CA LYS A 265 9.80 19.00 4.08
C LYS A 265 8.78 17.88 4.33
N THR A 266 7.77 17.80 3.48
CA THR A 266 6.83 16.67 3.44
C THR A 266 6.68 16.19 2.00
N ILE A 267 6.72 14.88 1.80
CA ILE A 267 6.55 14.24 0.50
C ILE A 267 5.49 13.14 0.60
N PHE A 268 4.56 13.11 -0.35
CA PHE A 268 3.75 11.94 -0.62
C PHE A 268 3.94 11.53 -2.08
N TRP A 269 4.37 10.28 -2.30
CA TRP A 269 4.56 9.74 -3.64
C TRP A 269 3.69 8.49 -3.86
N ASN A 270 2.92 8.49 -4.96
CA ASN A 270 2.09 7.36 -5.37
C ASN A 270 2.04 7.19 -6.88
N GLY A 271 2.63 6.11 -7.37
CA GLY A 271 2.62 5.67 -8.76
C GLY A 271 3.88 6.06 -9.56
N PRO A 272 4.23 5.22 -10.54
CA PRO A 272 5.44 5.38 -11.34
C PRO A 272 5.32 6.54 -12.33
N MET A 273 6.48 7.06 -12.77
CA MET A 273 6.57 8.15 -13.75
C MET A 273 6.49 7.66 -15.19
N GLY A 274 6.75 6.37 -15.41
CA GLY A 274 6.74 5.70 -16.71
C GLY A 274 6.46 4.21 -16.57
N VAL A 275 6.64 3.46 -17.66
CA VAL A 275 6.51 1.99 -17.71
C VAL A 275 7.81 1.37 -17.19
N PHE A 276 8.06 1.55 -15.89
CA PHE A 276 9.35 1.26 -15.27
C PHE A 276 9.72 -0.23 -15.23
N GLU A 277 8.78 -1.13 -15.54
CA GLU A 277 9.05 -2.54 -15.79
C GLU A 277 9.98 -2.78 -16.99
N TRP A 278 10.04 -1.81 -17.88
CA TRP A 278 10.90 -1.85 -19.06
C TRP A 278 12.10 -0.94 -18.88
N PRO A 279 13.32 -1.45 -18.95
CA PRO A 279 14.53 -0.67 -18.64
C PRO A 279 14.66 0.67 -19.39
N ARG A 280 14.13 0.75 -20.61
CA ARG A 280 14.15 1.99 -21.43
C ARG A 280 13.23 3.08 -20.92
N PHE A 281 12.26 2.74 -20.07
CA PHE A 281 11.22 3.64 -19.56
C PHE A 281 11.17 3.65 -18.03
N ALA A 282 12.30 3.32 -17.40
CA ALA A 282 12.43 3.21 -15.95
C ALA A 282 13.15 4.39 -15.30
N ASP A 283 13.86 5.20 -16.11
CA ASP A 283 14.79 6.22 -15.59
C ASP A 283 14.06 7.35 -14.86
N GLY A 284 12.85 7.73 -15.31
CA GLY A 284 12.04 8.72 -14.63
C GLY A 284 11.56 8.27 -13.24
N THR A 285 11.13 7.02 -13.12
CA THR A 285 10.72 6.45 -11.83
C THR A 285 11.90 6.29 -10.89
N LYS A 286 13.07 5.86 -11.40
CA LYS A 286 14.31 5.76 -10.62
C LYS A 286 14.77 7.12 -10.11
N ALA A 287 14.79 8.13 -10.98
CA ALA A 287 15.19 9.48 -10.60
C ALA A 287 14.30 10.06 -9.49
N VAL A 288 12.98 9.85 -9.56
CA VAL A 288 12.07 10.26 -8.49
C VAL A 288 12.31 9.46 -7.21
N ALA A 289 12.52 8.14 -7.29
CA ALA A 289 12.81 7.30 -6.13
C ALA A 289 14.09 7.74 -5.40
N GLU A 290 15.16 8.03 -6.14
CA GLU A 290 16.44 8.53 -5.63
C GLU A 290 16.25 9.91 -4.99
N ALA A 291 15.59 10.85 -5.68
CA ALA A 291 15.32 12.18 -5.15
C ALA A 291 14.50 12.15 -3.85
N VAL A 292 13.46 11.31 -3.76
CA VAL A 292 12.63 11.14 -2.55
C VAL A 292 13.45 10.53 -1.41
N ALA A 293 14.32 9.55 -1.71
CA ALA A 293 15.19 8.91 -0.73
C ALA A 293 16.30 9.85 -0.21
N ASP A 294 16.77 10.80 -1.04
CA ASP A 294 17.83 11.76 -0.70
C ASP A 294 17.28 13.02 0.00
N ALA A 295 15.98 13.27 -0.06
CA ALA A 295 15.38 14.47 0.50
C ALA A 295 15.42 14.45 2.06
N ASP A 296 15.79 15.60 2.65
CA ASP A 296 15.64 15.85 4.10
C ASP A 296 14.17 16.19 4.42
N ALA A 297 13.29 15.20 4.29
CA ALA A 297 11.84 15.37 4.40
C ALA A 297 11.16 14.18 5.06
N PHE A 298 10.02 14.42 5.69
CA PHE A 298 9.09 13.34 6.02
C PHE A 298 8.46 12.81 4.72
N SER A 299 8.85 11.61 4.33
CA SER A 299 8.46 11.01 3.05
C SER A 299 7.61 9.76 3.24
N VAL A 300 6.41 9.78 2.63
CA VAL A 300 5.50 8.63 2.58
C VAL A 300 5.36 8.18 1.14
N VAL A 301 5.59 6.91 0.90
CA VAL A 301 5.45 6.29 -0.43
C VAL A 301 4.37 5.23 -0.38
N GLY A 302 3.41 5.32 -1.30
CA GLY A 302 2.29 4.39 -1.43
C GLY A 302 2.15 3.84 -2.85
N GLY A 303 1.42 2.73 -2.95
CA GLY A 303 1.22 2.03 -4.22
C GLY A 303 2.28 0.98 -4.52
N ALA A 304 1.83 -0.17 -5.02
CA ALA A 304 2.68 -1.34 -5.23
C ALA A 304 3.88 -1.05 -6.15
N ASP A 305 3.66 -0.27 -7.21
CA ASP A 305 4.68 0.02 -8.21
C ASP A 305 5.77 0.96 -7.66
N SER A 306 5.40 1.99 -6.90
CA SER A 306 6.37 2.90 -6.27
C SER A 306 7.21 2.17 -5.21
N ILE A 307 6.58 1.30 -4.41
CA ILE A 307 7.27 0.48 -3.42
C ILE A 307 8.19 -0.53 -4.10
N ARG A 308 7.75 -1.14 -5.20
CA ARG A 308 8.59 -2.05 -5.99
C ARG A 308 9.83 -1.33 -6.51
N ALA A 309 9.68 -0.12 -7.04
CA ALA A 309 10.80 0.69 -7.49
C ALA A 309 11.80 0.98 -6.36
N LEU A 310 11.32 1.36 -5.16
CA LEU A 310 12.18 1.54 -3.98
C LEU A 310 12.91 0.24 -3.59
N ASN A 311 12.22 -0.90 -3.60
CA ASN A 311 12.80 -2.19 -3.25
C ASN A 311 13.89 -2.62 -4.25
N GLU A 312 13.63 -2.49 -5.56
CA GLU A 312 14.59 -2.84 -6.62
C GLU A 312 15.86 -1.97 -6.56
N LEU A 313 15.75 -0.73 -6.10
CA LEU A 313 16.87 0.20 -5.91
C LEU A 313 17.52 0.11 -4.52
N GLY A 314 16.96 -0.68 -3.59
CA GLY A 314 17.47 -0.76 -2.21
C GLY A 314 17.25 0.53 -1.40
N LEU A 315 16.21 1.32 -1.71
CA LEU A 315 15.95 2.63 -1.12
C LEU A 315 14.82 2.63 -0.09
N THR A 316 14.18 1.50 0.17
CA THR A 316 12.99 1.41 1.04
C THR A 316 13.25 1.91 2.47
N ASP A 317 14.43 1.66 3.02
CA ASP A 317 14.80 2.09 4.37
C ASP A 317 15.23 3.58 4.43
N ARG A 318 15.26 4.27 3.30
CA ARG A 318 15.63 5.69 3.19
C ARG A 318 14.43 6.62 3.08
N VAL A 319 13.22 6.08 3.06
CA VAL A 319 11.98 6.86 3.17
C VAL A 319 11.39 6.70 4.57
N SER A 320 10.62 7.70 5.04
CA SER A 320 10.06 7.67 6.39
C SER A 320 9.02 6.56 6.55
N TRP A 321 8.20 6.33 5.51
CA TRP A 321 7.23 5.24 5.48
C TRP A 321 6.93 4.75 4.06
N ALA A 322 7.04 3.43 3.87
CA ALA A 322 6.57 2.72 2.66
C ALA A 322 5.29 1.95 3.00
N SER A 323 4.13 2.50 2.62
CA SER A 323 2.81 1.95 2.95
C SER A 323 2.46 0.77 2.05
N THR A 324 2.20 -0.38 2.65
CA THR A 324 1.70 -1.57 1.94
C THR A 324 0.18 -1.60 1.78
N GLY A 325 -0.52 -0.56 2.23
CA GLY A 325 -1.99 -0.48 2.27
C GLY A 325 -2.69 -0.45 0.92
N GLY A 326 -2.00 -0.07 -0.16
CA GLY A 326 -2.60 -0.01 -1.50
C GLY A 326 -3.87 0.84 -1.53
N GLY A 327 -5.02 0.21 -1.88
CA GLY A 327 -6.32 0.88 -1.93
C GLY A 327 -6.78 1.44 -0.58
N ALA A 328 -6.50 0.74 0.53
CA ALA A 328 -6.85 1.23 1.87
C ALA A 328 -6.14 2.53 2.23
N ALA A 329 -4.85 2.66 1.85
CA ALA A 329 -4.09 3.88 2.06
C ALA A 329 -4.69 5.06 1.26
N LEU A 330 -5.06 4.82 0.00
CA LEU A 330 -5.70 5.84 -0.83
C LEU A 330 -7.06 6.27 -0.24
N GLU A 331 -7.91 5.33 0.14
CA GLU A 331 -9.21 5.63 0.73
C GLU A 331 -9.08 6.39 2.07
N LEU A 332 -8.10 6.03 2.91
CA LEU A 332 -7.78 6.78 4.12
C LEU A 332 -7.39 8.23 3.79
N LEU A 333 -6.48 8.42 2.83
CA LEU A 333 -6.00 9.74 2.42
C LEU A 333 -7.06 10.58 1.70
N GLU A 334 -8.06 9.95 1.10
CA GLU A 334 -9.27 10.62 0.62
C GLU A 334 -10.17 11.11 1.75
N GLY A 335 -9.98 10.60 2.96
CA GLY A 335 -10.81 10.89 4.14
C GLY A 335 -12.03 9.98 4.26
N LYS A 336 -12.02 8.83 3.58
CA LYS A 336 -13.07 7.83 3.71
C LYS A 336 -12.91 7.05 5.02
N GLU A 337 -14.03 6.62 5.54
CA GLU A 337 -14.06 5.69 6.67
C GLU A 337 -13.63 4.29 6.23
N LEU A 338 -12.79 3.65 7.04
CA LEU A 338 -12.31 2.29 6.79
C LEU A 338 -13.07 1.33 7.72
N PRO A 339 -14.00 0.51 7.21
CA PRO A 339 -14.88 -0.30 8.05
C PRO A 339 -14.14 -1.26 8.99
N GLY A 340 -13.01 -1.84 8.58
CA GLY A 340 -12.19 -2.69 9.43
C GLY A 340 -11.38 -1.95 10.52
N VAL A 341 -11.38 -0.61 10.48
CA VAL A 341 -10.83 0.25 11.55
C VAL A 341 -11.95 0.74 12.45
N SER A 342 -13.02 1.25 11.84
CA SER A 342 -14.15 1.86 12.57
C SER A 342 -14.92 0.89 13.46
N VAL A 343 -14.79 -0.42 13.21
CA VAL A 343 -15.42 -1.46 14.05
C VAL A 343 -14.67 -1.70 15.36
N ILE A 344 -13.41 -1.25 15.46
CA ILE A 344 -12.58 -1.35 16.67
C ILE A 344 -12.87 -0.12 17.53
N ASP A 345 -13.09 -0.32 18.83
CA ASP A 345 -13.29 0.79 19.77
C ASP A 345 -12.08 1.77 19.72
N PRO A 346 -12.33 3.06 19.89
CA PRO A 346 -11.24 4.03 19.94
C PRO A 346 -10.36 3.85 21.19
N ALA A 347 -9.08 4.29 21.08
CA ALA A 347 -8.11 4.33 22.16
C ALA A 347 -8.50 5.33 23.25
#